data_b46c6c48d91053d9decf0271bf05779a
#
_entry.id   b46c6c48d91053d9decf0271bf05779a
#
_cell.length_a   1.000
_cell.length_b   1.000
_cell.length_c   1.000
_cell.angle_alpha   90.00
_cell.angle_beta   90.00
_cell.angle_gamma   90.00
#
_symmetry.space_group_name_H-M   'P 1'
#
loop_
_entity.id
_entity.type
_entity.pdbx_description
1 polymer ?
#
loop_
_entity_poly.entity_id
_entity_poly.type
_entity_poly.pdbx_seq_one_letter_code
_entity_poly.pdbx_strand_id
1 'polypeptide(L)'
;MPEDIAPALLDAIRQDFERNLGGRQRAVQLLEKIQAGGANYADAGDYAEEVGTALADAFRTNLSGSVLPDGRMYYNIADRVVRPLLEQDHALVAEAAQTVQQSLNTAAGLGLKPQAVPLNESRVQGLLDKISNAEQYDTVAWVLGEPVKNFSRAIVDESIRRNVDFQGGAGLRPRVIRRVVANCCRWCGRLAGTYTYPDVPQEVYQRHEYCRCTVEYDPGDGRRQNVHTKQWTTASERDKIEQRKLVGVGKDVPLDNDRYLIREDKLSGFLLKPGAKHSAEFFGAGYSVGDSQLLNSDIYAQYDEARKTDVHILDDGTERFSIFMTLGKGRRKRFRTVWQKETGDDKPQFITAYRENAHDSDV
;
A
#
# COMPACT_ATOMS: atom_id res chain seq x y z
N MET A 1 -24.66 -15.21 49.37
CA MET A 1 -24.57 -15.04 47.89
C MET A 1 -23.48 -16.04 47.43
N PRO A 2 -23.65 -16.72 46.33
CA PRO A 2 -22.54 -17.53 45.80
C PRO A 2 -21.35 -16.60 45.56
N GLU A 3 -20.15 -17.10 45.88
CA GLU A 3 -18.90 -16.39 45.73
C GLU A 3 -18.64 -16.12 44.25
N ASP A 4 -18.22 -14.89 43.89
CA ASP A 4 -17.88 -14.52 42.51
C ASP A 4 -16.53 -15.14 42.14
N ILE A 5 -16.53 -16.26 41.42
CA ILE A 5 -15.33 -17.00 41.05
C ILE A 5 -14.50 -16.35 39.93
N ALA A 6 -15.08 -15.41 39.12
CA ALA A 6 -14.44 -14.92 37.93
C ALA A 6 -13.10 -14.19 38.18
N PRO A 7 -12.94 -13.32 39.20
CA PRO A 7 -11.66 -12.68 39.44
C PRO A 7 -10.53 -13.67 39.78
N ALA A 8 -10.78 -14.57 40.72
CA ALA A 8 -9.78 -15.56 41.13
C ALA A 8 -9.41 -16.50 39.99
N LEU A 9 -10.39 -16.90 39.18
CA LEU A 9 -10.18 -17.75 38.03
C LEU A 9 -9.37 -17.03 36.89
N LEU A 10 -9.67 -15.76 36.63
CA LEU A 10 -8.92 -14.94 35.69
C LEU A 10 -7.44 -14.82 36.13
N ASP A 11 -7.20 -14.52 37.41
CA ASP A 11 -5.86 -14.35 37.93
C ASP A 11 -5.06 -15.68 37.88
N ALA A 12 -5.67 -16.80 38.21
CA ALA A 12 -5.02 -18.12 38.13
C ALA A 12 -4.63 -18.45 36.66
N ILE A 13 -5.56 -18.29 35.71
CA ILE A 13 -5.27 -18.53 34.29
C ILE A 13 -4.22 -17.59 33.74
N ARG A 14 -4.25 -16.31 34.09
CA ARG A 14 -3.25 -15.34 33.68
C ARG A 14 -1.85 -15.70 34.16
N GLN A 15 -1.72 -16.06 35.44
CA GLN A 15 -0.44 -16.49 36.01
C GLN A 15 0.11 -17.77 35.32
N ASP A 16 -0.76 -18.73 35.05
CA ASP A 16 -0.36 -19.92 34.31
C ASP A 16 -0.01 -19.62 32.85
N PHE A 17 -0.74 -18.74 32.19
CA PHE A 17 -0.43 -18.29 30.83
C PHE A 17 0.96 -17.66 30.76
N GLU A 18 1.25 -16.70 31.65
CA GLU A 18 2.55 -16.02 31.72
C GLU A 18 3.69 -16.98 32.05
N ARG A 19 3.47 -17.89 32.99
CA ARG A 19 4.43 -18.93 33.34
C ARG A 19 4.68 -19.92 32.19
N ASN A 20 3.62 -20.35 31.54
CA ASN A 20 3.71 -21.28 30.41
C ASN A 20 4.46 -20.61 29.24
N LEU A 21 4.16 -19.36 28.93
CA LEU A 21 4.81 -18.64 27.84
C LEU A 21 6.30 -18.39 28.16
N GLY A 22 6.61 -17.91 29.36
CA GLY A 22 8.00 -17.68 29.79
C GLY A 22 8.83 -18.97 29.91
N GLY A 23 8.21 -20.11 30.19
CA GLY A 23 8.86 -21.42 30.20
C GLY A 23 9.09 -22.04 28.82
N ARG A 24 8.50 -21.48 27.76
CA ARG A 24 8.65 -21.96 26.38
C ARG A 24 9.91 -21.37 25.74
N GLN A 25 11.01 -22.09 25.79
CA GLN A 25 12.29 -21.66 25.24
C GLN A 25 12.17 -21.18 23.80
N ARG A 26 11.34 -21.84 22.98
CA ARG A 26 11.10 -21.45 21.58
C ARG A 26 10.43 -20.09 21.48
N ALA A 27 9.43 -19.79 22.31
CA ALA A 27 8.76 -18.50 22.35
C ALA A 27 9.74 -17.38 22.71
N VAL A 28 10.60 -17.59 23.71
CA VAL A 28 11.62 -16.63 24.14
C VAL A 28 12.61 -16.36 23.00
N GLN A 29 13.15 -17.40 22.35
CA GLN A 29 14.09 -17.26 21.23
C GLN A 29 13.47 -16.52 20.03
N LEU A 30 12.21 -16.81 19.71
CA LEU A 30 11.48 -16.13 18.64
C LEU A 30 11.26 -14.66 18.97
N LEU A 31 10.88 -14.34 20.21
CA LEU A 31 10.69 -12.95 20.63
C LEU A 31 12.00 -12.17 20.59
N GLU A 32 13.11 -12.74 21.06
CA GLU A 32 14.45 -12.13 20.97
C GLU A 32 14.84 -11.87 19.51
N LYS A 33 14.60 -12.83 18.61
CA LYS A 33 14.86 -12.68 17.18
C LYS A 33 14.00 -11.57 16.55
N ILE A 34 12.73 -11.47 16.95
CA ILE A 34 11.81 -10.41 16.50
C ILE A 34 12.32 -9.03 16.95
N GLN A 35 12.68 -8.91 18.23
CA GLN A 35 13.18 -7.67 18.82
C GLN A 35 14.53 -7.23 18.23
N ALA A 36 15.38 -8.19 17.86
CA ALA A 36 16.64 -7.94 17.16
C ALA A 36 16.48 -7.54 15.69
N GLY A 37 15.26 -7.58 15.14
CA GLY A 37 14.97 -7.21 13.76
C GLY A 37 15.37 -8.25 12.71
N GLY A 38 15.75 -9.45 13.12
CA GLY A 38 16.17 -10.56 12.24
C GLY A 38 15.05 -11.55 11.89
N ALA A 39 13.81 -11.29 12.30
CA ALA A 39 12.68 -12.16 12.09
C ALA A 39 11.88 -11.81 10.83
N ASN A 40 11.15 -12.80 10.33
CA ASN A 40 10.16 -12.66 9.26
C ASN A 40 8.76 -13.09 9.75
N TYR A 41 7.77 -13.08 8.86
CA TYR A 41 6.41 -13.45 9.21
C TYR A 41 6.19 -14.94 9.51
N ALA A 42 7.08 -15.82 9.06
CA ALA A 42 7.05 -17.22 9.51
C ALA A 42 7.46 -17.32 10.99
N ASP A 43 8.47 -16.58 11.41
CA ASP A 43 8.88 -16.48 12.82
C ASP A 43 7.76 -15.88 13.70
N ALA A 44 7.06 -14.84 13.21
CA ALA A 44 5.90 -14.27 13.90
C ALA A 44 4.74 -15.28 14.02
N GLY A 45 4.50 -16.06 12.97
CA GLY A 45 3.50 -17.15 12.97
C GLY A 45 3.84 -18.25 13.97
N ASP A 46 5.11 -18.63 14.06
CA ASP A 46 5.60 -19.60 15.05
C ASP A 46 5.48 -19.04 16.48
N TYR A 47 5.81 -17.74 16.68
CA TYR A 47 5.60 -17.09 17.97
C TYR A 47 4.12 -17.06 18.37
N ALA A 48 3.23 -16.72 17.44
CA ALA A 48 1.79 -16.74 17.68
C ALA A 48 1.27 -18.15 18.06
N GLU A 49 1.83 -19.21 17.48
CA GLU A 49 1.51 -20.58 17.87
C GLU A 49 1.95 -20.88 19.29
N GLU A 50 3.14 -20.44 19.71
CA GLU A 50 3.62 -20.63 21.08
C GLU A 50 2.76 -19.85 22.09
N VAL A 51 2.38 -18.59 21.77
CA VAL A 51 1.48 -17.79 22.62
C VAL A 51 0.12 -18.45 22.75
N GLY A 52 -0.53 -18.80 21.62
CA GLY A 52 -1.82 -19.47 21.64
C GLY A 52 -1.80 -20.84 22.33
N THR A 53 -0.67 -21.57 22.23
CA THR A 53 -0.51 -22.85 22.93
C THR A 53 -0.37 -22.64 24.44
N ALA A 54 0.40 -21.65 24.86
CA ALA A 54 0.55 -21.32 26.29
C ALA A 54 -0.79 -20.92 26.93
N LEU A 55 -1.61 -20.14 26.21
CA LEU A 55 -2.94 -19.75 26.66
C LEU A 55 -3.92 -20.95 26.68
N ALA A 56 -3.93 -21.77 25.63
CA ALA A 56 -4.76 -22.99 25.60
C ALA A 56 -4.42 -23.97 26.73
N ASP A 57 -3.13 -24.11 27.05
CA ASP A 57 -2.67 -24.93 28.17
C ASP A 57 -3.11 -24.36 29.53
N ALA A 58 -3.08 -23.02 29.70
CA ALA A 58 -3.57 -22.35 30.90
C ALA A 58 -5.08 -22.53 31.07
N PHE A 59 -5.86 -22.45 30.01
CA PHE A 59 -7.29 -22.76 30.05
C PHE A 59 -7.54 -24.20 30.45
N ARG A 60 -6.85 -25.16 29.84
CA ARG A 60 -7.00 -26.58 30.12
C ARG A 60 -6.66 -26.93 31.57
N THR A 61 -5.69 -26.25 32.18
CA THR A 61 -5.27 -26.46 33.56
C THR A 61 -6.31 -25.96 34.56
N ASN A 62 -6.94 -24.82 34.29
CA ASN A 62 -7.75 -24.10 35.26
C ASN A 62 -9.28 -24.21 35.03
N LEU A 63 -9.72 -24.68 33.87
CA LEU A 63 -11.12 -24.78 33.52
C LEU A 63 -11.57 -26.23 33.37
N SER A 64 -12.58 -26.59 34.14
CA SER A 64 -13.29 -27.87 34.05
C SER A 64 -14.72 -27.70 34.56
N GLY A 65 -15.59 -28.61 34.23
CA GLY A 65 -16.95 -28.63 34.78
C GLY A 65 -17.00 -28.66 36.31
N SER A 66 -15.98 -29.25 36.98
CA SER A 66 -15.92 -29.26 38.43
C SER A 66 -15.57 -27.91 39.09
N VAL A 67 -14.94 -27.02 38.38
CA VAL A 67 -14.57 -25.65 38.85
C VAL A 67 -15.71 -24.65 38.58
N LEU A 68 -16.53 -24.91 37.55
CA LEU A 68 -17.58 -24.00 37.11
C LEU A 68 -18.92 -24.29 37.80
N PRO A 69 -19.73 -23.25 38.09
CA PRO A 69 -21.06 -23.44 38.64
C PRO A 69 -21.92 -24.33 37.77
N ASP A 70 -22.53 -25.35 38.35
CA ASP A 70 -23.39 -26.34 37.66
C ASP A 70 -22.70 -27.04 36.46
N GLY A 71 -21.35 -27.04 36.42
CA GLY A 71 -20.57 -27.58 35.31
C GLY A 71 -20.65 -26.74 34.01
N ARG A 72 -21.11 -25.51 34.10
CA ARG A 72 -21.42 -24.61 32.94
C ARG A 72 -20.54 -23.38 32.93
N MET A 73 -20.09 -23.00 31.74
CA MET A 73 -19.44 -21.71 31.53
C MET A 73 -20.53 -20.67 31.23
N TYR A 74 -21.05 -20.03 32.27
CA TYR A 74 -22.00 -18.94 32.06
C TYR A 74 -21.35 -17.77 31.30
N TYR A 75 -22.14 -17.07 30.47
CA TYR A 75 -21.63 -16.00 29.60
C TYR A 75 -20.91 -14.89 30.37
N ASN A 76 -21.43 -14.48 31.53
CA ASN A 76 -20.79 -13.47 32.38
C ASN A 76 -19.43 -13.93 32.94
N ILE A 77 -19.22 -15.21 33.15
CA ILE A 77 -17.93 -15.78 33.55
C ILE A 77 -17.01 -15.83 32.32
N ALA A 78 -17.51 -16.33 31.18
CA ALA A 78 -16.75 -16.38 29.93
C ALA A 78 -16.25 -15.00 29.52
N ASP A 79 -17.11 -14.00 29.54
CA ASP A 79 -16.78 -12.61 29.15
C ASP A 79 -15.73 -11.98 30.08
N ARG A 80 -15.83 -12.24 31.40
CA ARG A 80 -14.91 -11.67 32.41
C ARG A 80 -13.61 -12.44 32.57
N VAL A 81 -13.54 -13.66 32.09
CA VAL A 81 -12.36 -14.54 32.24
C VAL A 81 -11.66 -14.74 30.90
N VAL A 82 -12.39 -15.18 29.86
CA VAL A 82 -11.78 -15.58 28.60
C VAL A 82 -11.47 -14.35 27.72
N ARG A 83 -12.36 -13.36 27.65
CA ARG A 83 -12.15 -12.17 26.83
C ARG A 83 -10.85 -11.43 27.18
N PRO A 84 -10.55 -11.05 28.44
CA PRO A 84 -9.31 -10.33 28.76
C PRO A 84 -8.04 -11.12 28.41
N LEU A 85 -8.09 -12.43 28.44
CA LEU A 85 -6.96 -13.31 28.09
C LEU A 85 -6.77 -13.40 26.56
N LEU A 86 -7.85 -13.41 25.79
CA LEU A 86 -7.77 -13.29 24.32
C LEU A 86 -7.28 -11.91 23.88
N GLU A 87 -7.64 -10.84 24.61
CA GLU A 87 -7.12 -9.49 24.41
C GLU A 87 -5.61 -9.42 24.70
N GLN A 88 -5.15 -10.09 25.76
CA GLN A 88 -3.72 -10.19 26.10
C GLN A 88 -2.95 -10.96 25.03
N ASP A 89 -3.46 -12.11 24.59
CA ASP A 89 -2.90 -12.89 23.47
C ASP A 89 -2.80 -12.03 22.19
N HIS A 90 -3.88 -11.34 21.86
CA HIS A 90 -3.90 -10.44 20.71
C HIS A 90 -2.83 -9.35 20.82
N ALA A 91 -2.70 -8.69 21.97
CA ALA A 91 -1.72 -7.62 22.17
C ALA A 91 -0.28 -8.12 21.95
N LEU A 92 0.08 -9.26 22.51
CA LEU A 92 1.42 -9.86 22.38
C LEU A 92 1.73 -10.22 20.91
N VAL A 93 0.80 -10.85 20.22
CA VAL A 93 1.00 -11.30 18.83
C VAL A 93 0.97 -10.13 17.86
N ALA A 94 0.08 -9.15 18.05
CA ALA A 94 -0.01 -7.97 17.22
C ALA A 94 1.24 -7.11 17.31
N GLU A 95 1.80 -6.92 18.52
CA GLU A 95 3.07 -6.21 18.74
C GLU A 95 4.23 -6.92 18.03
N ALA A 96 4.33 -8.24 18.16
CA ALA A 96 5.35 -9.05 17.49
C ALA A 96 5.25 -8.92 15.95
N ALA A 97 4.06 -9.05 15.38
CA ALA A 97 3.82 -8.92 13.96
C ALA A 97 4.13 -7.49 13.45
N GLN A 98 3.80 -6.47 14.25
CA GLN A 98 4.10 -5.07 13.93
C GLN A 98 5.61 -4.80 13.93
N THR A 99 6.35 -5.37 14.88
CA THR A 99 7.82 -5.27 14.97
C THR A 99 8.48 -5.93 13.76
N VAL A 100 8.01 -7.12 13.36
CA VAL A 100 8.47 -7.78 12.14
C VAL A 100 8.23 -6.93 10.90
N GLN A 101 7.02 -6.38 10.74
CA GLN A 101 6.72 -5.52 9.58
C GLN A 101 7.59 -4.26 9.55
N GLN A 102 7.82 -3.64 10.72
CA GLN A 102 8.71 -2.47 10.80
C GLN A 102 10.14 -2.81 10.35
N SER A 103 10.66 -3.96 10.76
CA SER A 103 11.99 -4.44 10.38
C SER A 103 12.07 -4.72 8.87
N LEU A 104 11.06 -5.37 8.30
CA LEU A 104 10.97 -5.63 6.86
C LEU A 104 10.85 -4.33 6.05
N ASN A 105 10.06 -3.36 6.51
CA ASN A 105 9.95 -2.05 5.89
C ASN A 105 11.32 -1.32 5.90
N THR A 106 12.01 -1.35 7.02
CA THR A 106 13.34 -0.74 7.17
C THR A 106 14.35 -1.39 6.24
N ALA A 107 14.41 -2.72 6.22
CA ALA A 107 15.31 -3.49 5.34
C ALA A 107 15.04 -3.21 3.85
N ALA A 108 13.79 -3.03 3.47
CA ALA A 108 13.39 -2.66 2.11
C ALA A 108 13.54 -1.15 1.82
N GLY A 109 14.02 -0.34 2.78
CA GLY A 109 14.11 1.12 2.65
C GLY A 109 12.74 1.80 2.51
N LEU A 110 11.68 1.18 3.03
CA LEU A 110 10.33 1.71 3.00
C LEU A 110 10.10 2.62 4.21
N GLY A 111 9.79 3.90 3.98
CA GLY A 111 9.44 4.86 5.04
C GLY A 111 7.99 4.74 5.53
N LEU A 112 7.36 3.58 5.40
CA LEU A 112 5.97 3.33 5.78
C LEU A 112 5.89 2.72 7.18
N LYS A 113 4.91 3.18 7.97
CA LYS A 113 4.63 2.59 9.28
C LYS A 113 3.81 1.30 9.11
N PRO A 114 4.06 0.28 9.93
CA PRO A 114 3.21 -0.91 9.99
C PRO A 114 1.76 -0.54 10.32
N GLN A 115 0.83 -1.30 9.75
CA GLN A 115 -0.58 -1.14 10.04
C GLN A 115 -0.95 -1.92 11.30
N ALA A 116 -1.70 -1.28 12.20
CA ALA A 116 -2.21 -1.93 13.40
C ALA A 116 -3.26 -2.99 13.05
N VAL A 117 -3.26 -4.07 13.79
CA VAL A 117 -4.26 -5.15 13.69
C VAL A 117 -5.28 -4.93 14.80
N PRO A 118 -6.55 -4.63 14.49
CA PRO A 118 -7.60 -4.55 15.50
C PRO A 118 -7.98 -5.95 16.01
N LEU A 119 -8.45 -6.02 17.24
CA LEU A 119 -9.04 -7.23 17.77
C LEU A 119 -10.23 -7.66 16.90
N ASN A 120 -10.31 -8.94 16.57
CA ASN A 120 -11.45 -9.49 15.85
C ASN A 120 -12.59 -9.82 16.84
N GLU A 121 -13.39 -8.81 17.17
CA GLU A 121 -14.50 -8.92 18.12
C GLU A 121 -15.49 -10.03 17.75
N SER A 122 -15.79 -10.21 16.47
CA SER A 122 -16.72 -11.25 16.02
C SER A 122 -16.17 -12.66 16.34
N ARG A 123 -14.86 -12.82 16.25
CA ARG A 123 -14.22 -14.11 16.55
C ARG A 123 -14.13 -14.37 18.05
N VAL A 124 -13.83 -13.33 18.83
CA VAL A 124 -13.88 -13.40 20.30
C VAL A 124 -15.29 -13.76 20.74
N GLN A 125 -16.29 -13.03 20.26
CA GLN A 125 -17.70 -13.28 20.59
C GLN A 125 -18.11 -14.71 20.20
N GLY A 126 -17.72 -15.19 19.02
CA GLY A 126 -18.01 -16.56 18.58
C GLY A 126 -17.44 -17.64 19.50
N LEU A 127 -16.23 -17.44 20.05
CA LEU A 127 -15.66 -18.34 21.04
C LEU A 127 -16.45 -18.30 22.36
N LEU A 128 -16.77 -17.12 22.87
CA LEU A 128 -17.57 -16.92 24.10
C LEU A 128 -18.95 -17.56 23.96
N ASP A 129 -19.66 -17.30 22.87
CA ASP A 129 -20.97 -17.86 22.60
C ASP A 129 -20.94 -19.38 22.55
N LYS A 130 -19.92 -19.94 21.90
CA LYS A 130 -19.80 -21.41 21.78
C LYS A 130 -19.61 -22.09 23.11
N ILE A 131 -18.78 -21.54 24.01
CA ILE A 131 -18.54 -22.14 25.33
C ILE A 131 -19.67 -21.88 26.32
N SER A 132 -20.40 -20.74 26.18
CA SER A 132 -21.47 -20.37 27.12
C SER A 132 -22.83 -20.98 26.77
N ASN A 133 -23.05 -21.39 25.52
CA ASN A 133 -24.31 -22.02 25.09
C ASN A 133 -24.36 -23.53 25.38
N ALA A 134 -23.25 -24.12 25.79
CA ALA A 134 -23.21 -25.57 26.10
C ALA A 134 -23.81 -25.88 27.48
N GLU A 135 -24.51 -26.99 27.57
CA GLU A 135 -25.08 -27.47 28.86
C GLU A 135 -23.99 -27.93 29.81
N GLN A 136 -22.90 -28.45 29.31
CA GLN A 136 -21.74 -28.90 30.08
C GLN A 136 -20.47 -28.35 29.41
N TYR A 137 -19.62 -27.67 30.18
CA TYR A 137 -18.39 -27.08 29.69
C TYR A 137 -17.44 -28.14 29.10
N ASP A 138 -17.32 -29.28 29.74
CA ASP A 138 -16.35 -30.32 29.33
C ASP A 138 -16.63 -30.83 27.91
N THR A 139 -17.86 -30.74 27.42
CA THR A 139 -18.21 -31.13 26.04
C THR A 139 -17.69 -30.14 24.99
N VAL A 140 -17.39 -28.89 25.38
CA VAL A 140 -16.94 -27.81 24.54
C VAL A 140 -15.59 -27.23 24.94
N ALA A 141 -14.91 -27.83 25.91
CA ALA A 141 -13.59 -27.37 26.37
C ALA A 141 -12.55 -27.29 25.25
N TRP A 142 -12.69 -28.09 24.19
CA TRP A 142 -11.84 -28.07 22.99
C TRP A 142 -11.85 -26.74 22.28
N VAL A 143 -12.91 -25.91 22.45
CA VAL A 143 -13.03 -24.55 21.86
C VAL A 143 -11.93 -23.63 22.36
N LEU A 144 -11.48 -23.81 23.60
CA LEU A 144 -10.36 -23.06 24.18
C LEU A 144 -9.00 -23.77 23.95
N GLY A 145 -8.95 -24.74 23.07
CA GLY A 145 -7.74 -25.46 22.64
C GLY A 145 -7.25 -24.95 21.27
N GLU A 146 -7.41 -25.79 20.23
CA GLU A 146 -6.94 -25.49 18.88
C GLU A 146 -7.57 -24.21 18.26
N PRO A 147 -8.87 -23.88 18.48
CA PRO A 147 -9.41 -22.61 18.02
C PRO A 147 -8.70 -21.37 18.58
N VAL A 148 -8.20 -21.39 19.82
CA VAL A 148 -7.41 -20.32 20.41
C VAL A 148 -6.05 -20.18 19.69
N LYS A 149 -5.36 -21.28 19.41
CA LYS A 149 -4.11 -21.26 18.62
C LYS A 149 -4.32 -20.68 17.22
N ASN A 150 -5.44 -21.04 16.59
CA ASN A 150 -5.82 -20.48 15.30
C ASN A 150 -6.22 -19.00 15.39
N PHE A 151 -6.75 -18.56 16.53
CA PHE A 151 -7.02 -17.14 16.79
C PHE A 151 -5.71 -16.35 16.79
N SER A 152 -4.70 -16.80 17.56
CA SER A 152 -3.39 -16.14 17.65
C SER A 152 -2.70 -16.06 16.29
N ARG A 153 -2.68 -17.15 15.52
CA ARG A 153 -2.07 -17.17 14.17
C ARG A 153 -2.80 -16.26 13.18
N ALA A 154 -4.11 -16.14 13.29
CA ALA A 154 -4.88 -15.29 12.38
C ALA A 154 -4.58 -13.79 12.57
N ILE A 155 -4.06 -13.39 13.73
CA ILE A 155 -3.60 -12.01 13.97
C ILE A 155 -2.42 -11.71 13.06
N VAL A 156 -1.49 -12.64 12.89
CA VAL A 156 -0.34 -12.50 11.97
C VAL A 156 -0.80 -12.42 10.52
N ASP A 157 -1.73 -13.28 10.10
CA ASP A 157 -2.27 -13.27 8.73
C ASP A 157 -2.99 -11.95 8.42
N GLU A 158 -3.74 -11.41 9.39
CA GLU A 158 -4.41 -10.11 9.28
C GLU A 158 -3.39 -8.97 9.22
N SER A 159 -2.28 -9.06 9.97
CA SER A 159 -1.19 -8.08 9.87
C SER A 159 -0.61 -8.04 8.46
N ILE A 160 -0.32 -9.21 7.87
CA ILE A 160 0.16 -9.30 6.49
C ILE A 160 -0.85 -8.66 5.54
N ARG A 161 -2.13 -9.04 5.62
CA ARG A 161 -3.18 -8.53 4.75
C ARG A 161 -3.26 -7.01 4.79
N ARG A 162 -3.33 -6.42 5.99
CA ARG A 162 -3.46 -4.96 6.17
C ARG A 162 -2.24 -4.20 5.64
N ASN A 163 -1.05 -4.73 5.85
CA ASN A 163 0.17 -4.10 5.34
C ASN A 163 0.29 -4.23 3.82
N VAL A 164 -0.10 -5.37 3.25
CA VAL A 164 -0.15 -5.59 1.79
C VAL A 164 -1.15 -4.62 1.14
N ASP A 165 -2.37 -4.52 1.68
CA ASP A 165 -3.41 -3.63 1.17
C ASP A 165 -2.97 -2.15 1.26
N PHE A 166 -2.40 -1.76 2.41
CA PHE A 166 -1.92 -0.39 2.62
C PHE A 166 -0.77 -0.03 1.67
N GLN A 167 0.22 -0.91 1.54
CA GLN A 167 1.37 -0.68 0.68
C GLN A 167 0.99 -0.73 -0.80
N GLY A 168 0.10 -1.63 -1.17
CA GLY A 168 -0.47 -1.68 -2.51
C GLY A 168 -1.24 -0.41 -2.87
N GLY A 169 -2.06 0.10 -1.94
CA GLY A 169 -2.74 1.38 -2.06
C GLY A 169 -1.77 2.58 -2.14
N ALA A 170 -0.58 2.47 -1.54
CA ALA A 170 0.50 3.45 -1.66
C ALA A 170 1.34 3.31 -2.95
N GLY A 171 0.95 2.42 -3.89
CA GLY A 171 1.57 2.24 -5.19
C GLY A 171 2.77 1.28 -5.20
N LEU A 172 2.97 0.50 -4.14
CA LEU A 172 3.92 -0.61 -4.12
C LEU A 172 3.29 -1.87 -4.72
N ARG A 173 4.12 -2.87 -4.98
CA ARG A 173 3.69 -4.19 -5.45
C ARG A 173 4.17 -5.29 -4.50
N PRO A 174 3.65 -5.32 -3.26
CA PRO A 174 3.99 -6.38 -2.32
C PRO A 174 3.48 -7.72 -2.83
N ARG A 175 4.17 -8.78 -2.41
CA ARG A 175 3.81 -10.16 -2.72
C ARG A 175 3.46 -10.90 -1.44
N VAL A 176 2.51 -11.80 -1.56
CA VAL A 176 2.10 -12.73 -0.51
C VAL A 176 2.44 -14.15 -0.97
N ILE A 177 3.13 -14.90 -0.11
CA ILE A 177 3.53 -16.25 -0.41
C ILE A 177 2.82 -17.19 0.57
N ARG A 178 1.95 -18.06 0.06
CA ARG A 178 1.36 -19.13 0.87
C ARG A 178 2.15 -20.42 0.73
N ARG A 179 2.79 -20.83 1.82
CA ARG A 179 3.50 -22.12 1.88
C ARG A 179 2.65 -23.14 2.61
N VAL A 180 2.57 -24.31 2.04
CA VAL A 180 1.83 -25.42 2.60
C VAL A 180 2.79 -26.48 3.16
N VAL A 181 2.36 -27.14 4.25
CA VAL A 181 3.10 -28.27 4.80
C VAL A 181 2.84 -29.53 3.97
N ALA A 182 3.76 -30.51 4.04
CA ALA A 182 3.52 -31.84 3.53
C ALA A 182 2.21 -32.38 4.16
N ASN A 183 1.38 -33.03 3.41
CA ASN A 183 0.06 -33.52 3.85
C ASN A 183 -0.98 -32.46 4.18
N CYS A 184 -0.87 -31.26 3.61
CA CYS A 184 -1.92 -30.25 3.72
C CYS A 184 -3.23 -30.72 3.03
N CYS A 185 -4.36 -30.17 3.45
CA CYS A 185 -5.65 -30.46 2.84
C CYS A 185 -5.73 -29.90 1.40
N ARG A 186 -6.68 -30.40 0.60
CA ARG A 186 -6.87 -29.94 -0.80
C ARG A 186 -7.16 -28.45 -0.90
N TRP A 187 -7.84 -27.87 0.10
CA TRP A 187 -8.14 -26.45 0.11
C TRP A 187 -6.84 -25.62 0.26
N CYS A 188 -5.98 -25.93 1.24
CA CYS A 188 -4.68 -25.30 1.38
C CYS A 188 -3.79 -25.51 0.16
N GLY A 189 -3.77 -26.73 -0.41
CA GLY A 189 -2.97 -27.05 -1.60
C GLY A 189 -3.32 -26.17 -2.81
N ARG A 190 -4.61 -25.81 -2.99
CA ARG A 190 -5.04 -24.88 -4.06
C ARG A 190 -4.62 -23.44 -3.83
N LEU A 191 -4.38 -23.05 -2.59
CA LEU A 191 -3.95 -21.70 -2.21
C LEU A 191 -2.43 -21.57 -2.09
N ALA A 192 -1.68 -22.65 -2.33
CA ALA A 192 -0.22 -22.59 -2.33
C ALA A 192 0.26 -21.77 -3.53
N GLY A 193 1.16 -20.82 -3.30
CA GLY A 193 1.68 -19.99 -4.39
C GLY A 193 2.14 -18.63 -3.94
N THR A 194 2.57 -17.85 -4.93
CA THR A 194 2.96 -16.44 -4.78
C THR A 194 1.98 -15.56 -5.51
N TYR A 195 1.45 -14.58 -4.81
CA TYR A 195 0.46 -13.63 -5.30
C TYR A 195 1.00 -12.22 -5.21
N THR A 196 0.82 -11.43 -6.23
CA THR A 196 1.26 -10.01 -6.26
C THR A 196 0.04 -9.10 -6.15
N TYR A 197 0.11 -8.09 -5.30
CA TYR A 197 -0.95 -7.09 -5.23
C TYR A 197 -1.17 -6.42 -6.61
N PRO A 198 -2.42 -6.21 -7.09
CA PRO A 198 -3.69 -6.36 -6.36
C PRO A 198 -4.32 -7.77 -6.43
N ASP A 199 -3.72 -8.72 -7.12
CA ASP A 199 -4.32 -10.03 -7.45
C ASP A 199 -4.12 -11.07 -6.32
N VAL A 200 -4.24 -10.64 -5.04
CA VAL A 200 -4.13 -11.52 -3.88
C VAL A 200 -5.52 -11.99 -3.44
N PRO A 201 -5.86 -13.29 -3.60
CA PRO A 201 -7.14 -13.81 -3.14
C PRO A 201 -7.29 -13.67 -1.62
N GLN A 202 -8.46 -13.28 -1.15
CA GLN A 202 -8.72 -13.11 0.29
C GLN A 202 -8.58 -14.41 1.08
N GLU A 203 -8.84 -15.54 0.44
CA GLU A 203 -8.72 -16.88 1.00
C GLU A 203 -7.27 -17.23 1.37
N VAL A 204 -6.28 -16.57 0.79
CA VAL A 204 -4.85 -16.79 1.10
C VAL A 204 -4.54 -16.52 2.57
N TYR A 205 -5.28 -15.59 3.19
CA TYR A 205 -5.13 -15.22 4.61
C TYR A 205 -5.99 -16.05 5.57
N GLN A 206 -6.84 -16.95 5.04
CA GLN A 206 -7.75 -17.74 5.87
C GLN A 206 -7.09 -19.03 6.36
N ARG A 207 -7.54 -19.47 7.53
CA ARG A 207 -7.12 -20.73 8.17
C ARG A 207 -8.33 -21.58 8.49
N HIS A 208 -8.20 -22.88 8.25
CA HIS A 208 -9.12 -23.87 8.78
C HIS A 208 -8.57 -24.45 10.09
N GLU A 209 -9.34 -25.26 10.77
CA GLU A 209 -8.91 -25.98 11.97
C GLU A 209 -7.66 -26.82 11.70
N TYR A 210 -6.72 -26.86 12.63
CA TYR A 210 -5.42 -27.54 12.51
C TYR A 210 -4.54 -27.09 11.32
N CYS A 211 -4.77 -25.91 10.77
CA CYS A 211 -3.97 -25.40 9.66
C CYS A 211 -2.57 -24.99 10.13
N ARG A 212 -1.53 -25.61 9.56
CA ARG A 212 -0.12 -25.30 9.84
C ARG A 212 0.60 -24.61 8.67
N CYS A 213 -0.14 -24.24 7.64
CA CYS A 213 0.40 -23.50 6.51
C CYS A 213 0.79 -22.08 6.93
N THR A 214 1.84 -21.53 6.32
CA THR A 214 2.31 -20.17 6.61
C THR A 214 1.93 -19.21 5.50
N VAL A 215 1.72 -17.96 5.87
CA VAL A 215 1.60 -16.82 4.95
C VAL A 215 2.81 -15.94 5.19
N GLU A 216 3.52 -15.63 4.13
CA GLU A 216 4.71 -14.81 4.17
C GLU A 216 4.48 -13.53 3.33
N TYR A 217 5.14 -12.47 3.71
CA TYR A 217 5.13 -11.19 3.03
C TYR A 217 6.50 -10.96 2.37
N ASP A 218 6.45 -10.42 1.16
CA ASP A 218 7.62 -9.95 0.43
C ASP A 218 7.32 -8.54 -0.08
N PRO A 219 8.13 -7.53 0.25
CA PRO A 219 7.91 -6.15 -0.19
C PRO A 219 7.97 -5.96 -1.71
N GLY A 220 8.34 -6.98 -2.45
CA GLY A 220 8.54 -6.95 -3.89
C GLY A 220 9.93 -6.46 -4.28
N ASP A 221 10.09 -6.03 -5.53
CA ASP A 221 11.37 -5.59 -6.11
C ASP A 221 11.80 -4.16 -5.68
N GLY A 222 11.15 -3.59 -4.68
CA GLY A 222 11.41 -2.23 -4.19
C GLY A 222 11.11 -1.12 -5.20
N ARG A 223 10.61 -1.45 -6.39
CA ARG A 223 10.20 -0.45 -7.39
C ARG A 223 8.92 0.22 -6.93
N ARG A 224 9.09 1.40 -6.38
CA ARG A 224 7.99 2.23 -5.91
C ARG A 224 7.39 2.96 -7.10
N GLN A 225 6.13 2.70 -7.41
CA GLN A 225 5.30 3.70 -8.09
C GLN A 225 4.88 4.73 -7.03
N ASN A 226 5.80 5.60 -6.61
CA ASN A 226 5.51 6.39 -5.45
C ASN A 226 5.11 7.81 -5.80
N VAL A 227 3.92 8.16 -5.37
CA VAL A 227 3.39 9.52 -5.42
C VAL A 227 3.78 10.33 -4.16
N HIS A 228 4.26 9.68 -3.09
CA HIS A 228 4.39 10.31 -1.77
C HIS A 228 5.77 10.28 -1.10
N THR A 229 6.77 9.56 -1.58
CA THR A 229 8.10 9.62 -0.98
C THR A 229 8.99 10.67 -1.64
N LYS A 230 9.49 11.59 -0.83
CA LYS A 230 10.42 12.65 -1.24
C LYS A 230 11.88 12.17 -1.44
N GLN A 231 12.16 10.89 -1.34
CA GLN A 231 13.50 10.35 -1.58
C GLN A 231 13.66 9.97 -3.04
N TRP A 232 14.23 10.87 -3.80
CA TRP A 232 14.60 10.67 -5.19
C TRP A 232 16.08 10.33 -5.22
N THR A 233 16.41 9.14 -5.70
CA THR A 233 17.77 8.61 -5.60
C THR A 233 18.64 8.88 -6.82
N THR A 234 18.09 9.43 -7.89
CA THR A 234 18.85 9.70 -9.11
C THR A 234 18.67 11.13 -9.63
N ALA A 235 19.73 11.68 -10.28
CA ALA A 235 19.68 12.97 -10.96
C ALA A 235 18.56 12.99 -12.02
N SER A 236 18.40 11.91 -12.78
CA SER A 236 17.33 11.73 -13.77
C SER A 236 15.91 11.83 -13.20
N GLU A 237 15.70 11.41 -11.96
CA GLU A 237 14.39 11.55 -11.28
C GLU A 237 14.18 12.95 -10.75
N ARG A 238 15.22 13.66 -10.30
CA ARG A 238 15.16 15.08 -9.94
C ARG A 238 14.83 15.93 -11.16
N ASP A 239 15.46 15.68 -12.29
CA ASP A 239 15.16 16.37 -13.55
C ASP A 239 13.72 16.16 -13.99
N LYS A 240 13.18 14.96 -13.84
CA LYS A 240 11.77 14.66 -14.09
C LYS A 240 10.82 15.41 -13.16
N ILE A 241 11.21 15.66 -11.91
CA ILE A 241 10.39 16.45 -10.97
C ILE A 241 10.46 17.92 -11.28
N GLU A 242 11.64 18.46 -11.49
CA GLU A 242 11.78 19.86 -11.89
C GLU A 242 10.99 20.12 -13.18
N GLN A 243 11.04 19.23 -14.14
CA GLN A 243 10.22 19.28 -15.33
C GLN A 243 8.71 19.17 -15.06
N ARG A 244 8.29 18.38 -14.03
CA ARG A 244 6.88 18.29 -13.60
C ARG A 244 6.42 19.53 -12.82
N LYS A 245 7.30 20.17 -12.07
CA LYS A 245 7.03 21.46 -11.44
C LYS A 245 6.79 22.55 -12.48
N LEU A 246 7.54 22.50 -13.58
CA LEU A 246 7.36 23.42 -14.72
C LEU A 246 6.04 23.14 -15.47
N VAL A 247 5.59 21.89 -15.57
CA VAL A 247 4.29 21.50 -16.17
C VAL A 247 3.09 21.87 -15.30
N GLY A 248 3.27 22.09 -14.01
CA GLY A 248 2.19 22.51 -13.10
C GLY A 248 2.05 24.03 -12.93
N VAL A 249 3.05 24.77 -13.37
CA VAL A 249 3.04 26.23 -13.33
C VAL A 249 2.29 26.72 -14.56
N GLY A 250 1.00 26.90 -14.44
CA GLY A 250 0.26 27.55 -15.52
C GLY A 250 -1.04 26.88 -15.95
N LYS A 251 -1.69 26.08 -15.10
CA LYS A 251 -3.06 25.61 -15.40
C LYS A 251 -4.04 26.75 -15.73
N ASP A 252 -3.69 27.98 -15.34
CA ASP A 252 -4.49 29.19 -15.54
C ASP A 252 -3.74 30.26 -16.31
N VAL A 253 -2.75 29.92 -17.16
CA VAL A 253 -2.08 30.91 -18.02
C VAL A 253 -3.06 31.40 -19.09
N PRO A 254 -3.40 32.69 -19.12
CA PRO A 254 -4.24 33.23 -20.18
C PRO A 254 -3.59 33.01 -21.55
N LEU A 255 -4.41 32.83 -22.59
CA LEU A 255 -3.94 32.75 -23.99
C LEU A 255 -3.33 34.03 -24.47
N ASP A 256 -3.76 35.16 -23.91
CA ASP A 256 -3.15 36.49 -23.99
C ASP A 256 -2.47 36.75 -22.63
N ASN A 257 -1.17 36.53 -22.54
CA ASN A 257 -0.39 36.69 -21.33
C ASN A 257 0.72 37.73 -21.48
N ASP A 258 1.57 37.89 -20.50
CA ASP A 258 2.65 38.88 -20.47
C ASP A 258 3.78 38.63 -21.50
N ARG A 259 3.84 37.43 -22.11
CA ARG A 259 4.92 37.04 -23.00
C ARG A 259 4.51 36.93 -24.45
N TYR A 260 3.28 36.47 -24.72
CA TYR A 260 2.80 36.22 -26.08
C TYR A 260 1.27 36.18 -26.15
N LEU A 261 0.76 36.14 -27.38
CA LEU A 261 -0.64 35.88 -27.70
C LEU A 261 -0.80 34.55 -28.43
N ILE A 262 -1.67 33.66 -27.93
CA ILE A 262 -2.15 32.47 -28.67
C ILE A 262 -3.65 32.59 -28.85
N ARG A 263 -4.14 32.45 -30.08
CA ARG A 263 -5.57 32.33 -30.33
C ARG A 263 -6.05 30.91 -30.00
N GLU A 264 -7.20 30.80 -29.33
CA GLU A 264 -7.74 29.49 -28.88
C GLU A 264 -7.97 28.55 -30.06
N ASP A 265 -8.40 29.07 -31.23
CA ASP A 265 -8.60 28.29 -32.46
C ASP A 265 -7.28 27.63 -32.94
N LYS A 266 -6.12 28.15 -32.60
CA LYS A 266 -4.82 27.54 -32.92
C LYS A 266 -4.54 26.30 -32.09
N LEU A 267 -4.95 26.27 -30.85
CA LEU A 267 -4.75 25.12 -29.97
C LEU A 267 -5.86 24.07 -30.17
N SER A 268 -7.11 24.41 -29.84
CA SER A 268 -8.23 23.49 -29.86
C SER A 268 -8.74 23.16 -31.28
N GLY A 269 -8.76 24.20 -32.16
CA GLY A 269 -9.28 24.09 -33.50
C GLY A 269 -8.28 23.60 -34.55
N PHE A 270 -6.96 23.60 -34.24
CA PHE A 270 -5.93 23.20 -35.19
C PHE A 270 -4.97 22.17 -34.63
N LEU A 271 -4.17 22.49 -33.60
CA LEU A 271 -3.15 21.53 -33.10
C LEU A 271 -3.73 20.31 -32.42
N LEU A 272 -4.84 20.44 -31.69
CA LEU A 272 -5.51 19.34 -30.98
C LEU A 272 -6.82 18.90 -31.65
N LYS A 273 -7.08 19.31 -32.87
CA LYS A 273 -8.24 18.85 -33.65
C LYS A 273 -7.90 17.56 -34.38
N PRO A 274 -8.64 16.45 -34.17
CA PRO A 274 -8.43 15.21 -34.88
C PRO A 274 -8.47 15.40 -36.40
N GLY A 275 -7.46 14.88 -37.11
CA GLY A 275 -7.34 15.00 -38.58
C GLY A 275 -6.72 16.31 -39.08
N ALA A 276 -6.37 17.27 -38.23
CA ALA A 276 -5.61 18.45 -38.64
C ALA A 276 -4.13 18.10 -38.90
N LYS A 277 -3.44 18.95 -39.70
CA LYS A 277 -2.12 18.66 -40.29
C LYS A 277 -1.05 18.18 -39.28
N HIS A 278 -1.01 18.73 -38.08
CA HIS A 278 0.01 18.39 -37.07
C HIS A 278 -0.57 17.72 -35.82
N SER A 279 -1.88 17.47 -35.77
CA SER A 279 -2.53 16.95 -34.56
C SER A 279 -2.04 15.57 -34.13
N ALA A 280 -1.69 14.68 -35.07
CA ALA A 280 -1.15 13.35 -34.77
C ALA A 280 0.17 13.42 -33.99
N GLU A 281 0.97 14.48 -34.18
CA GLU A 281 2.23 14.70 -33.50
C GLU A 281 2.02 15.02 -32.01
N PHE A 282 0.99 15.86 -31.72
CA PHE A 282 0.59 16.22 -30.36
C PHE A 282 -0.09 15.05 -29.64
N PHE A 283 -0.98 14.31 -30.31
CA PHE A 283 -1.55 13.08 -29.75
C PHE A 283 -0.46 12.03 -29.47
N GLY A 284 0.50 11.90 -30.37
CA GLY A 284 1.68 11.06 -30.17
C GLY A 284 2.60 11.52 -29.03
N ALA A 285 2.49 12.78 -28.58
CA ALA A 285 3.16 13.31 -27.38
C ALA A 285 2.28 13.18 -26.12
N GLY A 286 1.06 12.64 -26.24
CA GLY A 286 0.17 12.34 -25.12
C GLY A 286 -0.87 13.40 -24.79
N TYR A 287 -0.99 14.48 -25.60
CA TYR A 287 -2.10 15.42 -25.48
C TYR A 287 -3.39 14.83 -26.04
N SER A 288 -4.52 15.35 -25.60
CA SER A 288 -5.87 15.03 -26.06
C SER A 288 -6.62 16.31 -26.50
N VAL A 289 -7.79 16.17 -27.10
CA VAL A 289 -8.63 17.28 -27.60
C VAL A 289 -8.92 18.32 -26.49
N GLY A 290 -9.05 17.90 -25.23
CA GLY A 290 -9.36 18.79 -24.10
C GLY A 290 -8.12 19.43 -23.44
N ASP A 291 -6.90 19.15 -23.91
CA ASP A 291 -5.67 19.59 -23.26
C ASP A 291 -5.13 20.95 -23.77
N SER A 292 -5.98 21.83 -24.35
CA SER A 292 -5.57 23.15 -24.88
C SER A 292 -4.91 24.04 -23.81
N GLN A 293 -5.49 24.11 -22.62
CA GLN A 293 -4.93 24.84 -21.48
C GLN A 293 -3.59 24.27 -20.99
N LEU A 294 -3.49 22.95 -20.97
CA LEU A 294 -2.26 22.26 -20.61
C LEU A 294 -1.15 22.53 -21.63
N LEU A 295 -1.48 22.46 -22.92
CA LEU A 295 -0.53 22.77 -24.01
C LEU A 295 -0.06 24.23 -23.94
N ASN A 296 -0.98 25.19 -23.69
CA ASN A 296 -0.61 26.60 -23.49
C ASN A 296 0.35 26.77 -22.29
N SER A 297 0.06 26.08 -21.19
CA SER A 297 0.91 26.12 -20.00
C SER A 297 2.30 25.53 -20.24
N ASP A 298 2.40 24.45 -21.01
CA ASP A 298 3.68 23.83 -21.39
C ASP A 298 4.50 24.75 -22.32
N ILE A 299 3.83 25.48 -23.21
CA ILE A 299 4.43 26.51 -24.06
C ILE A 299 4.92 27.70 -23.22
N TYR A 300 4.08 28.22 -22.32
CA TYR A 300 4.44 29.33 -21.44
C TYR A 300 5.68 29.04 -20.59
N ALA A 301 5.75 27.86 -20.02
CA ALA A 301 6.88 27.42 -19.17
C ALA A 301 8.23 27.39 -19.92
N GLN A 302 8.21 27.24 -21.24
CA GLN A 302 9.42 27.10 -22.06
C GLN A 302 9.63 28.28 -23.02
N TYR A 303 8.69 29.21 -23.12
CA TYR A 303 8.83 30.38 -23.94
C TYR A 303 9.92 31.32 -23.40
N ASP A 304 10.94 31.55 -24.23
CA ASP A 304 12.06 32.44 -23.92
C ASP A 304 12.55 33.06 -25.21
N GLU A 305 12.40 34.38 -25.35
CA GLU A 305 12.83 35.11 -26.53
C GLU A 305 14.35 35.09 -26.77
N ALA A 306 15.15 34.88 -25.73
CA ALA A 306 16.60 34.72 -25.90
C ALA A 306 16.97 33.43 -26.67
N ARG A 307 15.99 32.52 -26.84
CA ARG A 307 16.14 31.24 -27.56
C ARG A 307 15.58 31.28 -28.97
N LYS A 308 15.34 32.48 -29.55
CA LYS A 308 14.89 32.64 -30.93
C LYS A 308 15.89 32.02 -31.91
N THR A 309 15.37 31.27 -32.85
CA THR A 309 16.12 30.74 -34.02
C THR A 309 15.36 31.07 -35.30
N ASP A 310 16.02 30.97 -36.44
CA ASP A 310 15.43 31.21 -37.78
C ASP A 310 14.65 32.53 -37.81
N VAL A 311 15.30 33.61 -37.40
CA VAL A 311 14.71 34.94 -37.39
C VAL A 311 14.71 35.49 -38.79
N HIS A 312 13.52 35.83 -39.30
CA HIS A 312 13.32 36.48 -40.61
C HIS A 312 12.52 37.74 -40.40
N ILE A 313 12.97 38.85 -41.01
CA ILE A 313 12.21 40.09 -41.07
C ILE A 313 11.60 40.16 -42.47
N LEU A 314 10.27 40.25 -42.55
CA LEU A 314 9.54 40.39 -43.80
C LEU A 314 9.59 41.83 -44.30
N ASP A 315 9.19 42.05 -45.58
CA ASP A 315 9.23 43.37 -46.24
C ASP A 315 8.38 44.43 -45.53
N ASP A 316 7.36 44.02 -44.78
CA ASP A 316 6.49 44.90 -43.96
C ASP A 316 7.06 45.18 -42.55
N GLY A 317 8.26 44.71 -42.25
CA GLY A 317 8.90 44.83 -40.94
C GLY A 317 8.45 43.80 -39.92
N THR A 318 7.60 42.84 -40.27
CA THR A 318 7.15 41.77 -39.39
C THR A 318 8.28 40.79 -39.10
N GLU A 319 8.60 40.57 -37.81
CA GLU A 319 9.57 39.61 -37.37
C GLU A 319 8.90 38.20 -37.25
N ARG A 320 9.44 37.22 -37.96
CA ARG A 320 9.04 35.81 -37.82
C ARG A 320 10.21 34.98 -37.29
N PHE A 321 10.00 34.16 -36.25
CA PHE A 321 11.04 33.37 -35.62
C PHE A 321 10.50 32.05 -35.09
N SER A 322 11.41 31.14 -34.76
CA SER A 322 11.11 29.84 -34.15
C SER A 322 11.72 29.72 -32.77
N ILE A 323 11.07 28.95 -31.91
CA ILE A 323 11.61 28.50 -30.62
C ILE A 323 11.42 26.97 -30.53
N PHE A 324 12.48 26.26 -30.18
CA PHE A 324 12.39 24.82 -29.93
C PHE A 324 11.98 24.54 -28.51
N MET A 325 10.92 23.75 -28.35
CA MET A 325 10.34 23.35 -27.06
C MET A 325 10.17 21.86 -26.96
N THR A 326 10.30 21.31 -25.74
CA THR A 326 10.05 19.89 -25.47
C THR A 326 8.65 19.75 -24.87
N LEU A 327 7.67 19.44 -25.68
CA LEU A 327 6.26 19.35 -25.30
C LEU A 327 5.81 17.90 -25.18
N GLY A 328 4.84 17.62 -24.28
CA GLY A 328 4.22 16.28 -24.16
C GLY A 328 3.80 15.89 -22.76
N LYS A 329 2.64 15.23 -22.68
CA LYS A 329 2.05 14.65 -21.47
C LYS A 329 2.54 13.20 -21.34
N GLY A 330 3.67 13.00 -20.64
CA GLY A 330 4.27 11.67 -20.41
C GLY A 330 5.20 11.17 -21.52
N ARG A 331 5.02 11.59 -22.77
CA ARG A 331 5.90 11.27 -23.90
C ARG A 331 6.40 12.56 -24.52
N ARG A 332 7.45 13.13 -23.98
CA ARG A 332 8.00 14.40 -24.46
C ARG A 332 8.69 14.24 -25.80
N LYS A 333 8.39 15.18 -26.71
CA LYS A 333 8.97 15.27 -28.04
C LYS A 333 9.43 16.69 -28.30
N ARG A 334 10.43 16.87 -29.15
CA ARG A 334 10.90 18.19 -29.56
C ARG A 334 9.97 18.72 -30.63
N PHE A 335 9.46 19.92 -30.42
CA PHE A 335 8.62 20.69 -31.33
C PHE A 335 9.27 21.99 -31.68
N ARG A 336 9.11 22.40 -32.91
CA ARG A 336 9.41 23.73 -33.40
C ARG A 336 8.14 24.55 -33.31
N THR A 337 8.14 25.62 -32.50
CA THR A 337 7.06 26.60 -32.42
C THR A 337 7.41 27.82 -33.26
N VAL A 338 6.47 28.31 -34.05
CA VAL A 338 6.67 29.46 -34.95
C VAL A 338 5.86 30.63 -34.45
N TRP A 339 6.50 31.77 -34.40
CA TRP A 339 5.99 33.04 -33.85
C TRP A 339 6.13 34.14 -34.86
N GLN A 340 5.24 35.14 -34.76
CA GLN A 340 5.25 36.34 -35.58
C GLN A 340 5.02 37.55 -34.69
N LYS A 341 5.79 38.60 -34.90
CA LYS A 341 5.61 39.92 -34.24
C LYS A 341 5.52 40.99 -35.28
N GLU A 342 4.36 41.63 -35.42
CA GLU A 342 4.16 42.75 -36.35
C GLU A 342 4.82 44.03 -35.82
N THR A 343 5.14 44.94 -36.72
CA THR A 343 5.73 46.21 -36.34
C THR A 343 4.74 47.04 -35.53
N GLY A 344 5.09 47.33 -34.26
CA GLY A 344 4.23 48.03 -33.31
C GLY A 344 3.50 47.15 -32.31
N ASP A 345 3.57 45.81 -32.44
CA ASP A 345 3.02 44.90 -31.44
C ASP A 345 3.91 44.83 -30.22
N ASP A 346 3.30 44.86 -29.04
CA ASP A 346 4.02 44.70 -27.76
C ASP A 346 4.58 43.29 -27.58
N LYS A 347 3.91 42.27 -28.13
CA LYS A 347 4.23 40.86 -27.93
C LYS A 347 3.96 40.01 -29.18
N PRO A 348 4.70 38.92 -29.38
CA PRO A 348 4.55 38.06 -30.54
C PRO A 348 3.30 37.18 -30.45
N GLN A 349 2.77 36.85 -31.62
CA GLN A 349 1.63 35.95 -31.81
C GLN A 349 2.10 34.57 -32.23
N PHE A 350 1.52 33.53 -31.63
CA PHE A 350 1.73 32.14 -32.02
C PHE A 350 1.10 31.84 -33.40
N ILE A 351 1.88 31.24 -34.28
CA ILE A 351 1.43 30.86 -35.62
C ILE A 351 1.12 29.38 -35.71
N THR A 352 2.09 28.52 -35.37
CA THR A 352 1.95 27.05 -35.43
C THR A 352 3.05 26.37 -34.63
N ALA A 353 2.89 25.03 -34.45
CA ALA A 353 3.95 24.18 -33.98
C ALA A 353 3.86 22.82 -34.69
N TYR A 354 5.00 22.21 -34.89
CA TYR A 354 5.13 20.87 -35.48
C TYR A 354 6.36 20.17 -34.92
N ARG A 355 6.35 18.83 -35.02
CA ARG A 355 7.46 18.02 -34.55
C ARG A 355 8.65 18.18 -35.47
N GLU A 356 9.83 18.43 -34.92
CA GLU A 356 11.07 18.36 -35.67
C GLU A 356 11.47 16.88 -35.88
N ASN A 357 11.59 16.46 -37.14
CA ASN A 357 12.15 15.15 -37.48
C ASN A 357 13.66 15.26 -37.44
N ALA A 358 14.35 14.21 -36.95
CA ALA A 358 15.80 14.17 -36.80
C ALA A 358 16.59 14.28 -38.14
N HIS A 359 15.94 14.44 -39.27
CA HIS A 359 16.52 14.55 -40.59
C HIS A 359 16.60 15.99 -41.17
N ASP A 360 16.06 17.01 -40.48
CA ASP A 360 16.08 18.42 -40.97
C ASP A 360 17.22 19.25 -40.36
N SER A 361 18.21 18.65 -39.71
CA SER A 361 19.31 19.35 -39.08
C SER A 361 20.59 19.48 -39.95
N ASP A 362 20.53 19.09 -41.25
CA ASP A 362 21.65 19.23 -42.20
C ASP A 362 21.16 19.81 -43.53
N VAL A 363 20.93 21.13 -43.58
CA VAL A 363 21.04 21.97 -44.79
C VAL A 363 21.43 23.38 -44.37
#